data_f1d32f6e4b9de46a5336bf9ba15b445c
#
_entry.id   f1d32f6e4b9de46a5336bf9ba15b445c
#
_cell.length_a   1.000
_cell.length_b   1.000
_cell.length_c   1.000
_cell.angle_alpha   90.00
_cell.angle_beta   90.00
_cell.angle_gamma   90.00
#
_symmetry.space_group_name_H-M   'P 1'
#
loop_
_entity.id
_entity.type
_entity.pdbx_description
1 polymer ?
#
loop_
_entity_poly.entity_id
_entity_poly.type
_entity_poly.pdbx_seq_one_letter_code
_entity_poly.pdbx_strand_id
1 'polypeptide(L)'
;VYKINRRSGGIGKVDNSVGTKVELIICDAKSYLVAMYYMLSFNDKNRIITYWDEPTIGMDCENHPLHETIHRNWSENKIPNMVLSSATLPKEELLMPMIMDFRSKFENVILTTIESYDCNKSISIINKSGYCICPHNMFETFAEIKTCAEYCEENKTLLRYFDLKEIVKFIEYLKEFNLIPEEYKAESYFENDIGKIKMNAIKIYYLNLLQRIPEESWPSIYSYIKTTMRRKFEKPIDKKIDNRELSYVDKAKAISIGSGGILLTTADAHTLTDGPTIYLTENIKTIGNFYIQQSNIPKAVFDEILRKLTENNEILAKVAKLEATLADELGNIASKDKKMSGDELTSPLARKIDMQISDLKAQIKGLSLDPVYIPNMVQHQNIWVSEIVKEAFVPSIDPDTAKRVMELDLDDRLKILLLLGIGSFEVQENIAYTEIVKEMAYQKRLFIIIASSDYIYGTNYQFCHEIIGKDLVNMSQQKTIQALGRVGRNNIQQEYTARFRDDDIIYNLLKRQTSNIEATTMCRLLVSDDDE
;
A
#
# COMPACT_ATOMS: atom_id res chain seq x y z
N VAL A 1 -20.60 -3.47 -23.23
CA VAL A 1 -20.31 -2.77 -21.95
C VAL A 1 -21.57 -2.81 -21.08
N TYR A 2 -21.50 -3.46 -19.93
CA TYR A 2 -22.61 -3.57 -18.98
C TYR A 2 -22.56 -2.41 -18.00
N LYS A 3 -23.68 -1.74 -17.79
CA LYS A 3 -23.80 -0.68 -16.80
C LYS A 3 -24.51 -1.26 -15.57
N ILE A 4 -23.80 -1.40 -14.47
CA ILE A 4 -24.40 -1.82 -13.20
C ILE A 4 -25.25 -0.68 -12.67
N ASN A 5 -26.53 -0.93 -12.43
CA ASN A 5 -27.40 0.02 -11.78
C ASN A 5 -27.03 0.09 -10.30
N ARG A 6 -26.48 1.22 -9.86
CA ARG A 6 -25.98 1.43 -8.49
C ARG A 6 -27.07 1.28 -7.40
N ARG A 7 -28.35 1.40 -7.76
CA ARG A 7 -29.47 1.28 -6.79
C ARG A 7 -30.02 -0.14 -6.66
N SER A 8 -30.00 -0.93 -7.72
CA SER A 8 -30.63 -2.26 -7.73
C SER A 8 -29.64 -3.42 -7.82
N GLY A 9 -28.35 -3.17 -7.98
CA GLY A 9 -27.35 -4.20 -8.27
C GLY A 9 -27.57 -4.94 -9.61
N GLY A 10 -28.62 -4.60 -10.35
CA GLY A 10 -28.96 -5.25 -11.62
C GLY A 10 -28.08 -4.76 -12.77
N ILE A 11 -27.88 -5.64 -13.74
CA ILE A 11 -27.18 -5.32 -14.98
C ILE A 11 -28.11 -4.46 -15.83
N GLY A 12 -27.77 -3.19 -16.00
CA GLY A 12 -28.49 -2.28 -16.88
C GLY A 12 -28.20 -2.56 -18.36
N LYS A 13 -28.94 -1.88 -19.23
CA LYS A 13 -28.85 -2.01 -20.68
C LYS A 13 -27.40 -1.95 -21.15
N VAL A 14 -26.99 -2.93 -21.97
CA VAL A 14 -25.71 -2.92 -22.70
C VAL A 14 -25.63 -1.62 -23.51
N ASP A 15 -24.52 -0.91 -23.41
CA ASP A 15 -24.23 0.18 -24.30
C ASP A 15 -24.08 -0.41 -25.72
N ASN A 16 -25.03 -0.12 -26.60
CA ASN A 16 -25.01 -0.53 -28.00
C ASN A 16 -24.06 0.34 -28.83
N SER A 17 -22.92 0.76 -28.28
CA SER A 17 -21.88 1.41 -29.08
C SER A 17 -21.49 0.45 -30.22
N VAL A 18 -21.56 0.96 -31.45
CA VAL A 18 -21.13 0.22 -32.62
C VAL A 18 -19.64 -0.04 -32.47
N GLY A 19 -19.20 -1.31 -32.52
CA GLY A 19 -17.81 -1.69 -32.27
C GLY A 19 -16.78 -0.92 -33.08
N THR A 20 -17.14 -0.43 -34.27
CA THR A 20 -16.31 0.47 -35.09
C THR A 20 -16.02 1.85 -34.46
N LYS A 21 -16.72 2.23 -33.41
CA LYS A 21 -16.53 3.49 -32.65
C LYS A 21 -15.80 3.28 -31.32
N VAL A 22 -15.43 2.05 -31.00
CA VAL A 22 -14.69 1.75 -29.76
C VAL A 22 -13.20 1.91 -30.04
N GLU A 23 -12.57 2.87 -29.36
CA GLU A 23 -11.14 3.14 -29.48
C GLU A 23 -10.34 2.50 -28.35
N LEU A 24 -10.94 2.31 -27.16
CA LEU A 24 -10.31 1.77 -25.98
C LEU A 24 -11.25 0.81 -25.25
N ILE A 25 -10.74 -0.37 -24.89
CA ILE A 25 -11.39 -1.32 -23.99
C ILE A 25 -10.49 -1.52 -22.77
N ILE A 26 -11.07 -1.37 -21.57
CA ILE A 26 -10.41 -1.68 -20.31
C ILE A 26 -11.07 -2.94 -19.77
N CYS A 27 -10.29 -3.98 -19.51
CA CYS A 27 -10.76 -5.26 -18.98
C CYS A 27 -9.77 -5.82 -17.97
N ASP A 28 -10.23 -6.78 -17.16
CA ASP A 28 -9.36 -7.60 -16.32
C ASP A 28 -8.76 -8.78 -17.14
N ALA A 29 -7.81 -9.49 -16.53
CA ALA A 29 -7.17 -10.65 -17.18
C ALA A 29 -8.17 -11.74 -17.59
N LYS A 30 -9.24 -11.97 -16.81
CA LYS A 30 -10.26 -13.00 -17.12
C LYS A 30 -11.11 -12.64 -18.34
N SER A 31 -11.24 -11.35 -18.63
CA SER A 31 -12.05 -10.84 -19.75
C SER A 31 -11.22 -10.53 -21.00
N TYR A 32 -9.88 -10.72 -20.95
CA TYR A 32 -8.97 -10.31 -22.03
C TYR A 32 -9.31 -10.92 -23.38
N LEU A 33 -9.48 -12.25 -23.45
CA LEU A 33 -9.76 -12.92 -24.73
C LEU A 33 -11.07 -12.45 -25.36
N VAL A 34 -12.10 -12.21 -24.55
CA VAL A 34 -13.39 -11.68 -25.04
C VAL A 34 -13.19 -10.25 -25.60
N ALA A 35 -12.45 -9.41 -24.90
CA ALA A 35 -12.13 -8.05 -25.35
C ALA A 35 -11.29 -8.07 -26.64
N MET A 36 -10.28 -8.95 -26.72
CA MET A 36 -9.44 -9.13 -27.89
C MET A 36 -10.26 -9.54 -29.13
N TYR A 37 -11.08 -10.59 -29.03
CA TYR A 37 -11.92 -11.02 -30.16
C TYR A 37 -12.95 -9.97 -30.56
N TYR A 38 -13.50 -9.22 -29.60
CA TYR A 38 -14.39 -8.10 -29.90
C TYR A 38 -13.66 -7.03 -30.75
N MET A 39 -12.47 -6.63 -30.35
CA MET A 39 -11.69 -5.62 -31.09
C MET A 39 -11.27 -6.13 -32.49
N LEU A 40 -10.88 -7.41 -32.61
CA LEU A 40 -10.51 -8.04 -33.87
C LEU A 40 -11.69 -8.16 -34.85
N SER A 41 -12.94 -8.16 -34.36
CA SER A 41 -14.13 -8.20 -35.21
C SER A 41 -14.33 -6.91 -36.02
N PHE A 42 -13.71 -5.80 -35.61
CA PHE A 42 -13.89 -4.48 -36.23
C PHE A 42 -12.59 -3.81 -36.67
N ASN A 43 -11.43 -4.39 -36.30
CA ASN A 43 -10.13 -3.78 -36.56
C ASN A 43 -9.13 -4.85 -37.07
N ASP A 44 -8.20 -4.42 -37.90
CA ASP A 44 -7.04 -5.23 -38.26
C ASP A 44 -6.13 -5.45 -37.03
N LYS A 45 -5.62 -6.68 -36.87
CA LYS A 45 -4.77 -7.04 -35.74
C LYS A 45 -3.53 -6.16 -35.60
N ASN A 46 -2.97 -5.67 -36.73
CA ASN A 46 -1.78 -4.81 -36.73
C ASN A 46 -2.07 -3.36 -36.27
N ARG A 47 -3.34 -3.00 -36.16
CA ARG A 47 -3.78 -1.67 -35.66
C ARG A 47 -4.19 -1.69 -34.19
N ILE A 48 -4.22 -2.86 -33.55
CA ILE A 48 -4.56 -3.02 -32.15
C ILE A 48 -3.28 -3.11 -31.34
N ILE A 49 -3.28 -2.48 -30.17
CA ILE A 49 -2.20 -2.58 -29.19
C ILE A 49 -2.81 -3.13 -27.90
N THR A 50 -2.24 -4.20 -27.39
CA THR A 50 -2.51 -4.67 -26.03
C THR A 50 -1.54 -3.99 -25.07
N TYR A 51 -2.07 -3.24 -24.11
CA TYR A 51 -1.30 -2.70 -22.99
C TYR A 51 -1.64 -3.52 -21.75
N TRP A 52 -0.66 -4.25 -21.24
CA TRP A 52 -0.80 -5.07 -20.07
C TRP A 52 -0.07 -4.40 -18.90
N ASP A 53 -0.86 -3.84 -18.00
CA ASP A 53 -0.38 -3.18 -16.79
C ASP A 53 -0.16 -4.21 -15.69
N GLU A 54 1.00 -4.15 -15.03
CA GLU A 54 1.45 -5.04 -13.97
C GLU A 54 1.36 -6.54 -14.33
N PRO A 55 2.02 -7.02 -15.40
CA PRO A 55 2.02 -8.43 -15.78
C PRO A 55 2.71 -9.34 -14.76
N THR A 56 3.40 -8.77 -13.77
CA THR A 56 4.10 -9.47 -12.69
C THR A 56 3.20 -9.83 -11.51
N ILE A 57 1.92 -9.42 -11.52
CA ILE A 57 0.96 -9.78 -10.46
C ILE A 57 0.83 -11.30 -10.35
N GLY A 58 1.09 -11.83 -9.15
CA GLY A 58 1.04 -13.26 -8.85
C GLY A 58 2.21 -14.09 -9.40
N MET A 59 3.23 -13.43 -9.99
CA MET A 59 4.42 -14.13 -10.48
C MET A 59 5.46 -14.41 -9.39
N ASP A 60 5.27 -13.86 -8.20
CA ASP A 60 6.12 -14.04 -7.03
C ASP A 60 5.87 -15.35 -6.26
N CYS A 61 4.97 -16.22 -6.77
CA CYS A 61 4.65 -17.51 -6.19
C CYS A 61 4.53 -18.61 -7.26
N GLU A 62 4.71 -19.86 -6.85
CA GLU A 62 4.63 -21.02 -7.77
C GLU A 62 3.21 -21.29 -8.27
N ASN A 63 2.21 -21.04 -7.42
CA ASN A 63 0.80 -21.30 -7.74
C ASN A 63 -0.05 -20.08 -7.36
N HIS A 64 -0.74 -19.53 -8.36
CA HIS A 64 -1.66 -18.43 -8.18
C HIS A 64 -2.94 -18.67 -8.99
N PRO A 65 -4.13 -18.29 -8.50
CA PRO A 65 -5.41 -18.51 -9.20
C PRO A 65 -5.51 -17.91 -10.60
N LEU A 66 -4.66 -16.93 -10.93
CA LEU A 66 -4.63 -16.30 -12.25
C LEU A 66 -3.67 -17.01 -13.24
N HIS A 67 -2.81 -17.93 -12.81
CA HIS A 67 -1.77 -18.51 -13.67
C HIS A 67 -2.36 -19.18 -14.92
N GLU A 68 -3.38 -20.01 -14.76
CA GLU A 68 -4.08 -20.66 -15.90
C GLU A 68 -4.68 -19.62 -16.85
N THR A 69 -5.32 -18.59 -16.31
CA THR A 69 -5.89 -17.49 -17.10
C THR A 69 -4.81 -16.72 -17.87
N ILE A 70 -3.69 -16.43 -17.22
CA ILE A 70 -2.57 -15.69 -17.82
C ILE A 70 -1.92 -16.52 -18.93
N HIS A 71 -1.66 -17.79 -18.67
CA HIS A 71 -1.11 -18.72 -19.67
C HIS A 71 -2.03 -18.80 -20.90
N ARG A 72 -3.32 -19.01 -20.69
CA ARG A 72 -4.32 -19.04 -21.75
C ARG A 72 -4.38 -17.74 -22.54
N ASN A 73 -4.38 -16.60 -21.87
CA ASN A 73 -4.36 -15.28 -22.53
C ASN A 73 -3.13 -15.10 -23.42
N TRP A 74 -1.97 -15.60 -22.99
CA TRP A 74 -0.75 -15.56 -23.78
C TRP A 74 -0.80 -16.53 -24.97
N SER A 75 -1.17 -17.78 -24.75
CA SER A 75 -1.22 -18.82 -25.78
C SER A 75 -2.21 -18.48 -26.89
N GLU A 76 -3.41 -17.99 -26.54
CA GLU A 76 -4.46 -17.63 -27.49
C GLU A 76 -4.33 -16.20 -28.06
N ASN A 77 -3.33 -15.42 -27.67
CA ASN A 77 -3.17 -14.04 -28.14
C ASN A 77 -2.98 -13.99 -29.68
N LYS A 78 -3.74 -13.11 -30.35
CA LYS A 78 -3.69 -12.86 -31.79
C LYS A 78 -3.16 -11.45 -32.15
N ILE A 79 -2.85 -10.61 -31.15
CA ILE A 79 -2.42 -9.22 -31.35
C ILE A 79 -0.89 -9.14 -31.32
N PRO A 80 -0.24 -8.70 -32.42
CA PRO A 80 1.22 -8.66 -32.51
C PRO A 80 1.86 -7.47 -31.76
N ASN A 81 1.09 -6.42 -31.47
CA ASN A 81 1.62 -5.25 -30.77
C ASN A 81 1.25 -5.33 -29.29
N MET A 82 2.25 -5.58 -28.45
CA MET A 82 2.07 -5.73 -27.01
C MET A 82 3.02 -4.83 -26.23
N VAL A 83 2.51 -4.19 -25.19
CA VAL A 83 3.28 -3.41 -24.22
C VAL A 83 3.08 -4.03 -22.86
N LEU A 84 4.17 -4.38 -22.19
CA LEU A 84 4.19 -4.83 -20.81
C LEU A 84 4.74 -3.70 -19.94
N SER A 85 4.06 -3.35 -18.87
CA SER A 85 4.47 -2.27 -17.97
C SER A 85 4.38 -2.71 -16.51
N SER A 86 5.48 -2.65 -15.80
CA SER A 86 5.52 -2.92 -14.36
C SER A 86 6.69 -2.19 -13.70
N ALA A 87 6.58 -1.95 -12.38
CA ALA A 87 7.66 -1.39 -11.58
C ALA A 87 8.83 -2.38 -11.41
N THR A 88 8.58 -3.68 -11.54
CA THR A 88 9.54 -4.76 -11.31
C THR A 88 9.67 -5.69 -12.51
N LEU A 89 9.35 -5.20 -13.72
CA LEU A 89 9.47 -6.03 -14.92
C LEU A 89 10.91 -6.59 -15.03
N PRO A 90 11.07 -7.92 -15.12
CA PRO A 90 12.38 -8.52 -15.25
C PRO A 90 13.11 -8.04 -16.50
N LYS A 91 14.45 -8.01 -16.46
CA LYS A 91 15.28 -7.63 -17.59
C LYS A 91 15.10 -8.59 -18.77
N GLU A 92 15.30 -8.08 -19.98
CA GLU A 92 15.14 -8.79 -21.24
C GLU A 92 15.87 -10.15 -21.25
N GLU A 93 17.11 -10.18 -20.73
CA GLU A 93 17.94 -11.40 -20.71
C GLU A 93 17.30 -12.54 -19.90
N LEU A 94 16.50 -12.20 -18.89
CA LEU A 94 15.79 -13.16 -18.04
C LEU A 94 14.47 -13.64 -18.66
N LEU A 95 13.95 -12.95 -19.68
CA LEU A 95 12.67 -13.25 -20.34
C LEU A 95 12.83 -13.88 -21.73
N MET A 96 14.03 -14.34 -22.08
CA MET A 96 14.30 -14.89 -23.43
C MET A 96 13.34 -16.00 -23.87
N PRO A 97 12.93 -16.99 -23.04
CA PRO A 97 11.95 -17.99 -23.45
C PRO A 97 10.62 -17.39 -23.90
N MET A 98 10.07 -16.45 -23.12
CA MET A 98 8.84 -15.70 -23.45
C MET A 98 8.99 -14.88 -24.75
N ILE A 99 10.12 -14.21 -24.94
CA ILE A 99 10.40 -13.41 -26.13
C ILE A 99 10.48 -14.29 -27.38
N MET A 100 11.12 -15.45 -27.26
CA MET A 100 11.23 -16.41 -28.37
C MET A 100 9.86 -16.98 -28.74
N ASP A 101 9.02 -17.33 -27.77
CA ASP A 101 7.64 -17.77 -28.01
C ASP A 101 6.84 -16.68 -28.74
N PHE A 102 6.93 -15.41 -28.31
CA PHE A 102 6.24 -14.33 -29.00
C PHE A 102 6.73 -14.14 -30.44
N ARG A 103 8.04 -14.28 -30.68
CA ARG A 103 8.63 -14.21 -32.03
C ARG A 103 8.22 -15.40 -32.91
N SER A 104 7.93 -16.56 -32.35
CA SER A 104 7.42 -17.71 -33.12
C SER A 104 5.98 -17.50 -33.61
N LYS A 105 5.18 -16.73 -32.86
CA LYS A 105 3.77 -16.44 -33.20
C LYS A 105 3.62 -15.30 -34.20
N PHE A 106 4.56 -14.36 -34.23
CA PHE A 106 4.42 -13.12 -35.02
C PHE A 106 5.68 -12.84 -35.82
N GLU A 107 5.50 -12.47 -37.08
CA GLU A 107 6.60 -12.09 -37.98
C GLU A 107 7.12 -10.67 -37.67
N ASN A 108 8.42 -10.44 -37.91
CA ASN A 108 9.07 -9.13 -37.82
C ASN A 108 8.91 -8.41 -36.45
N VAL A 109 8.95 -9.17 -35.36
CA VAL A 109 8.86 -8.60 -34.00
C VAL A 109 10.10 -7.77 -33.68
N ILE A 110 9.89 -6.50 -33.36
CA ILE A 110 10.90 -5.58 -32.85
C ILE A 110 10.66 -5.46 -31.34
N LEU A 111 11.67 -5.78 -30.55
CA LEU A 111 11.65 -5.58 -29.11
C LEU A 111 12.26 -4.22 -28.76
N THR A 112 11.60 -3.46 -27.91
CA THR A 112 12.10 -2.20 -27.37
C THR A 112 11.90 -2.19 -25.87
N THR A 113 12.99 -2.04 -25.12
CA THR A 113 12.96 -1.89 -23.68
C THR A 113 13.10 -0.43 -23.29
N ILE A 114 12.18 0.06 -22.46
CA ILE A 114 12.19 1.42 -21.92
C ILE A 114 12.31 1.32 -20.42
N GLU A 115 13.42 1.78 -19.86
CA GLU A 115 13.64 1.87 -18.43
C GLU A 115 13.47 3.32 -17.96
N SER A 116 12.71 3.51 -16.88
CA SER A 116 12.55 4.80 -16.23
C SER A 116 12.67 4.63 -14.73
N TYR A 117 13.41 5.52 -14.08
CA TYR A 117 13.58 5.50 -12.63
C TYR A 117 13.48 6.91 -12.06
N ASP A 118 12.79 7.02 -10.92
CA ASP A 118 12.67 8.27 -10.19
C ASP A 118 13.59 8.26 -8.96
N CYS A 119 14.69 8.98 -9.04
CA CYS A 119 15.63 9.18 -7.94
C CYS A 119 15.42 10.53 -7.21
N ASN A 120 14.43 11.33 -7.61
CA ASN A 120 14.18 12.66 -7.06
C ASN A 120 13.38 12.63 -5.74
N LYS A 121 13.13 11.46 -5.19
CA LYS A 121 12.52 11.26 -3.88
C LYS A 121 13.56 10.75 -2.89
N SER A 122 13.41 11.14 -1.63
CA SER A 122 14.20 10.64 -0.51
C SER A 122 13.25 9.99 0.47
N ILE A 123 13.10 8.65 0.36
CA ILE A 123 12.27 7.85 1.25
C ILE A 123 13.20 7.18 2.25
N SER A 124 13.07 7.53 3.52
CA SER A 124 13.93 6.97 4.56
C SER A 124 13.50 5.54 4.90
N ILE A 125 14.36 4.56 4.68
CA ILE A 125 14.18 3.21 5.21
C ILE A 125 14.53 3.23 6.69
N ILE A 126 13.61 2.79 7.55
CA ILE A 126 13.80 2.75 8.99
C ILE A 126 13.70 1.30 9.45
N ASN A 127 14.75 0.82 10.12
CA ASN A 127 14.81 -0.54 10.63
C ASN A 127 13.99 -0.73 11.92
N LYS A 128 13.86 -1.98 12.37
CA LYS A 128 13.12 -2.32 13.61
C LYS A 128 13.63 -1.63 14.87
N SER A 129 14.83 -1.10 14.86
CA SER A 129 15.43 -0.36 15.98
C SER A 129 15.27 1.16 15.86
N GLY A 130 14.64 1.66 14.78
CA GLY A 130 14.36 3.08 14.55
C GLY A 130 15.50 3.87 13.90
N TYR A 131 16.51 3.19 13.35
CA TYR A 131 17.60 3.82 12.64
C TYR A 131 17.30 3.92 11.14
N CYS A 132 17.74 5.02 10.54
CA CYS A 132 17.69 5.17 9.09
C CYS A 132 18.79 4.32 8.45
N ILE A 133 18.41 3.45 7.50
CA ILE A 133 19.30 2.50 6.85
C ILE A 133 19.65 2.99 5.44
N CYS A 134 20.98 3.01 5.20
CA CYS A 134 21.60 3.17 3.89
C CYS A 134 22.69 2.09 3.75
N PRO A 135 23.19 1.77 2.54
CA PRO A 135 24.22 0.75 2.36
C PRO A 135 25.41 0.88 3.32
N HIS A 136 25.93 2.09 3.54
CA HIS A 136 27.12 2.34 4.38
C HIS A 136 26.95 1.97 5.86
N ASN A 137 25.74 1.91 6.39
CA ASN A 137 25.51 1.55 7.79
C ASN A 137 24.94 0.15 7.97
N MET A 138 24.76 -0.60 6.88
CA MET A 138 24.17 -1.92 6.89
C MET A 138 25.21 -3.04 6.88
N PHE A 139 26.22 -2.95 6.01
CA PHE A 139 27.18 -4.00 5.76
C PHE A 139 28.51 -3.77 6.50
N GLU A 140 28.98 -4.80 7.20
CA GLU A 140 30.19 -4.73 8.01
C GLU A 140 31.45 -4.87 7.15
N THR A 141 31.42 -5.72 6.11
CA THR A 141 32.57 -5.98 5.26
C THR A 141 32.60 -5.07 4.04
N PHE A 142 33.80 -4.70 3.60
CA PHE A 142 33.97 -3.88 2.39
C PHE A 142 33.47 -4.59 1.13
N ALA A 143 33.67 -5.90 1.05
CA ALA A 143 33.22 -6.70 -0.10
C ALA A 143 31.68 -6.65 -0.25
N GLU A 144 30.93 -6.75 0.86
CA GLU A 144 29.46 -6.69 0.83
C GLU A 144 28.96 -5.31 0.42
N ILE A 145 29.58 -4.24 0.96
CA ILE A 145 29.14 -2.88 0.61
C ILE A 145 29.43 -2.54 -0.84
N LYS A 146 30.59 -3.00 -1.36
CA LYS A 146 30.94 -2.82 -2.77
C LYS A 146 29.94 -3.53 -3.68
N THR A 147 29.65 -4.80 -3.39
CA THR A 147 28.63 -5.58 -4.12
C THR A 147 27.25 -4.93 -4.05
N CYS A 148 26.85 -4.39 -2.88
CA CYS A 148 25.61 -3.66 -2.73
C CYS A 148 25.59 -2.37 -3.56
N ALA A 149 26.68 -1.60 -3.56
CA ALA A 149 26.78 -0.37 -4.33
C ALA A 149 26.68 -0.64 -5.84
N GLU A 150 27.39 -1.67 -6.35
CA GLU A 150 27.30 -2.13 -7.74
C GLU A 150 25.87 -2.55 -8.10
N TYR A 151 25.22 -3.34 -7.23
CA TYR A 151 23.84 -3.77 -7.43
C TYR A 151 22.86 -2.58 -7.47
N CYS A 152 23.01 -1.59 -6.59
CA CYS A 152 22.17 -0.40 -6.58
C CYS A 152 22.41 0.50 -7.80
N GLU A 153 23.63 0.53 -8.34
CA GLU A 153 23.95 1.26 -9.57
C GLU A 153 23.29 0.62 -10.81
N GLU A 154 23.23 -0.72 -10.85
CA GLU A 154 22.50 -1.46 -11.88
C GLU A 154 20.97 -1.34 -11.74
N ASN A 155 20.48 -1.12 -10.52
CA ASN A 155 19.04 -1.04 -10.18
C ASN A 155 18.69 0.32 -9.58
N LYS A 156 18.78 1.36 -10.38
CA LYS A 156 18.68 2.77 -9.96
C LYS A 156 17.34 3.14 -9.30
N THR A 157 16.29 2.32 -9.46
CA THR A 157 15.03 2.48 -8.73
C THR A 157 15.23 2.44 -7.21
N LEU A 158 16.23 1.69 -6.71
CA LEU A 158 16.58 1.62 -5.29
C LEU A 158 17.10 2.94 -4.73
N LEU A 159 17.67 3.83 -5.56
CA LEU A 159 18.14 5.14 -5.13
C LEU A 159 17.04 6.03 -4.55
N ARG A 160 15.78 5.76 -4.89
CA ARG A 160 14.62 6.44 -4.31
C ARG A 160 14.54 6.26 -2.79
N TYR A 161 15.01 5.12 -2.28
CA TYR A 161 14.93 4.73 -0.87
C TYR A 161 16.15 5.11 -0.05
N PHE A 162 17.05 5.90 -0.61
CA PHE A 162 18.21 6.42 0.10
C PHE A 162 17.89 7.78 0.71
N ASP A 163 18.03 7.88 2.04
CA ASP A 163 17.87 9.14 2.76
C ASP A 163 18.98 10.12 2.40
N LEU A 164 18.61 11.24 1.80
CA LEU A 164 19.57 12.23 1.33
C LEU A 164 20.40 12.83 2.47
N LYS A 165 19.79 13.04 3.65
CA LYS A 165 20.49 13.63 4.81
C LYS A 165 21.57 12.68 5.32
N GLU A 166 21.27 11.38 5.42
CA GLU A 166 22.24 10.37 5.87
C GLU A 166 23.38 10.19 4.84
N ILE A 167 23.06 10.23 3.54
CA ILE A 167 24.08 10.19 2.48
C ILE A 167 25.02 11.39 2.56
N VAL A 168 24.47 12.60 2.70
CA VAL A 168 25.27 13.83 2.78
C VAL A 168 26.18 13.80 4.01
N LYS A 169 25.67 13.40 5.18
CA LYS A 169 26.49 13.23 6.39
C LYS A 169 27.65 12.26 6.17
N PHE A 170 27.40 11.16 5.48
CA PHE A 170 28.44 10.19 5.17
C PHE A 170 29.51 10.76 4.21
N ILE A 171 29.09 11.48 3.17
CA ILE A 171 30.00 12.17 2.25
C ILE A 171 30.85 13.22 2.98
N GLU A 172 30.23 14.02 3.86
CA GLU A 172 30.93 15.03 4.69
C GLU A 172 31.96 14.36 5.59
N TYR A 173 31.61 13.23 6.24
CA TYR A 173 32.55 12.45 7.03
C TYR A 173 33.77 12.00 6.21
N LEU A 174 33.53 11.41 5.03
CA LEU A 174 34.64 10.97 4.15
C LEU A 174 35.55 12.14 3.73
N LYS A 175 34.96 13.33 3.50
CA LYS A 175 35.69 14.54 3.16
C LYS A 175 36.54 15.02 4.34
N GLU A 176 35.96 15.09 5.54
CA GLU A 176 36.65 15.54 6.76
C GLU A 176 37.88 14.69 7.09
N PHE A 177 37.76 13.37 6.93
CA PHE A 177 38.86 12.44 7.18
C PHE A 177 39.76 12.18 5.96
N ASN A 178 39.56 12.96 4.87
CA ASN A 178 40.35 12.87 3.63
C ASN A 178 40.41 11.45 3.04
N LEU A 179 39.29 10.74 3.09
CA LEU A 179 39.16 9.35 2.60
C LEU A 179 38.67 9.29 1.13
N ILE A 180 38.44 10.44 0.50
CA ILE A 180 38.00 10.53 -0.89
C ILE A 180 39.24 10.71 -1.79
N PRO A 181 39.45 9.84 -2.81
CA PRO A 181 40.49 10.05 -3.81
C PRO A 181 40.36 11.40 -4.51
N GLU A 182 41.46 12.05 -4.86
CA GLU A 182 41.49 13.42 -5.39
C GLU A 182 40.58 13.60 -6.61
N GLU A 183 40.59 12.63 -7.52
CA GLU A 183 39.76 12.62 -8.73
C GLU A 183 38.27 12.49 -8.47
N TYR A 184 37.85 11.99 -7.28
CA TYR A 184 36.48 11.83 -6.86
C TYR A 184 36.01 12.87 -5.84
N LYS A 185 36.82 13.88 -5.51
CA LYS A 185 36.35 15.01 -4.71
C LYS A 185 35.20 15.69 -5.39
N ALA A 186 34.22 16.16 -4.62
CA ALA A 186 32.99 16.74 -5.14
C ALA A 186 33.24 17.87 -6.16
N GLU A 187 34.26 18.67 -5.91
CA GLU A 187 34.70 19.76 -6.78
C GLU A 187 35.11 19.26 -8.18
N SER A 188 35.85 18.18 -8.23
CA SER A 188 36.30 17.52 -9.48
C SER A 188 35.14 16.76 -10.14
N TYR A 189 34.40 15.97 -9.35
CA TYR A 189 33.32 15.12 -9.84
C TYR A 189 32.19 15.92 -10.46
N PHE A 190 31.80 17.04 -9.87
CA PHE A 190 30.76 17.93 -10.38
C PHE A 190 31.32 19.09 -11.23
N GLU A 191 32.62 19.06 -11.57
CA GLU A 191 33.29 20.06 -12.41
C GLU A 191 33.09 21.50 -11.92
N ASN A 192 33.02 21.71 -10.59
CA ASN A 192 32.69 22.99 -9.94
C ASN A 192 31.36 23.62 -10.42
N ASP A 193 30.45 22.84 -10.99
CA ASP A 193 29.15 23.30 -11.46
C ASP A 193 28.05 22.93 -10.46
N ILE A 194 27.54 23.93 -9.73
CA ILE A 194 26.44 23.78 -8.77
C ILE A 194 25.17 23.27 -9.45
N GLY A 195 24.94 23.57 -10.72
CA GLY A 195 23.79 23.12 -11.47
C GLY A 195 23.75 21.59 -11.70
N LYS A 196 24.90 20.92 -11.60
CA LYS A 196 25.04 19.46 -11.66
C LYS A 196 24.69 18.76 -10.32
N ILE A 197 24.67 19.50 -9.21
CA ILE A 197 24.40 18.95 -7.87
C ILE A 197 22.90 18.80 -7.68
N LYS A 198 22.36 17.70 -8.22
CA LYS A 198 20.95 17.32 -8.07
C LYS A 198 20.84 16.10 -7.16
N MET A 199 19.67 15.86 -6.55
CA MET A 199 19.46 14.74 -5.62
C MET A 199 19.88 13.38 -6.21
N ASN A 200 19.51 13.08 -7.45
CA ASN A 200 19.90 11.86 -8.13
C ASN A 200 21.41 11.79 -8.35
N ALA A 201 22.06 12.90 -8.73
CA ALA A 201 23.49 12.96 -8.95
C ALA A 201 24.29 12.75 -7.65
N ILE A 202 23.81 13.30 -6.51
CA ILE A 202 24.41 13.06 -5.18
C ILE A 202 24.32 11.58 -4.81
N LYS A 203 23.19 10.92 -5.07
CA LYS A 203 23.01 9.50 -4.76
C LYS A 203 23.90 8.59 -5.62
N ILE A 204 24.08 8.91 -6.89
CA ILE A 204 25.02 8.21 -7.77
C ILE A 204 26.47 8.47 -7.32
N TYR A 205 26.79 9.71 -6.99
CA TYR A 205 28.09 10.06 -6.43
C TYR A 205 28.41 9.27 -5.16
N TYR A 206 27.44 9.16 -4.27
CA TYR A 206 27.56 8.35 -3.06
C TYR A 206 27.88 6.88 -3.36
N LEU A 207 27.21 6.24 -4.32
CA LEU A 207 27.50 4.86 -4.73
C LEU A 207 28.91 4.75 -5.32
N ASN A 208 29.33 5.73 -6.10
CA ASN A 208 30.68 5.80 -6.63
C ASN A 208 31.74 5.87 -5.52
N LEU A 209 31.50 6.65 -4.47
CA LEU A 209 32.39 6.72 -3.32
C LEU A 209 32.49 5.39 -2.57
N LEU A 210 31.34 4.72 -2.32
CA LEU A 210 31.33 3.42 -1.64
C LEU A 210 32.20 2.36 -2.32
N GLN A 211 32.30 2.40 -3.65
CA GLN A 211 33.12 1.45 -4.42
C GLN A 211 34.63 1.80 -4.40
N ARG A 212 34.99 3.00 -3.96
CA ARG A 212 36.34 3.56 -4.09
C ARG A 212 37.02 3.93 -2.76
N ILE A 213 36.32 3.72 -1.65
CA ILE A 213 36.91 3.84 -0.31
C ILE A 213 38.05 2.81 -0.19
N PRO A 214 39.21 3.18 0.38
CA PRO A 214 40.26 2.21 0.68
C PRO A 214 39.74 1.10 1.60
N GLU A 215 39.91 -0.16 1.19
CA GLU A 215 39.37 -1.33 1.91
C GLU A 215 39.86 -1.37 3.36
N GLU A 216 41.15 -1.07 3.57
CA GLU A 216 41.77 -1.02 4.90
C GLU A 216 41.14 0.04 5.84
N SER A 217 40.53 1.07 5.30
CA SER A 217 39.87 2.13 6.09
C SER A 217 38.44 1.75 6.51
N TRP A 218 37.82 0.77 5.84
CA TRP A 218 36.44 0.43 6.04
C TRP A 218 36.06 0.02 7.47
N PRO A 219 36.82 -0.85 8.18
CA PRO A 219 36.51 -1.23 9.55
C PRO A 219 36.40 -0.03 10.51
N SER A 220 37.30 0.96 10.34
CA SER A 220 37.28 2.18 11.15
C SER A 220 36.09 3.06 10.84
N ILE A 221 35.75 3.20 9.55
CA ILE A 221 34.57 3.93 9.07
C ILE A 221 33.30 3.30 9.64
N TYR A 222 33.14 1.98 9.50
CA TYR A 222 31.96 1.27 9.98
C TYR A 222 31.80 1.37 11.51
N SER A 223 32.90 1.22 12.27
CA SER A 223 32.88 1.39 13.72
C SER A 223 32.43 2.81 14.12
N TYR A 224 32.95 3.84 13.45
CA TYR A 224 32.53 5.23 13.68
C TYR A 224 31.04 5.42 13.41
N ILE A 225 30.56 4.95 12.26
CA ILE A 225 29.13 5.03 11.90
C ILE A 225 28.27 4.40 12.99
N LYS A 226 28.60 3.18 13.42
CA LYS A 226 27.83 2.46 14.44
C LYS A 226 27.79 3.19 15.79
N THR A 227 28.83 3.89 16.16
CA THR A 227 28.87 4.66 17.41
C THR A 227 28.15 6.01 17.33
N THR A 228 28.04 6.59 16.13
CA THR A 228 27.45 7.92 15.92
C THR A 228 26.01 7.87 15.42
N MET A 229 25.53 6.69 14.99
CA MET A 229 24.13 6.53 14.54
C MET A 229 23.15 7.00 15.60
N ARG A 230 22.16 7.77 15.17
CA ARG A 230 21.04 8.21 16.00
C ARG A 230 19.71 7.70 15.41
N ARG A 231 18.74 7.48 16.27
CA ARG A 231 17.39 7.14 15.81
C ARG A 231 16.81 8.30 15.01
N LYS A 232 16.02 7.97 14.01
CA LYS A 232 15.33 8.97 13.17
C LYS A 232 14.34 9.80 13.99
N PHE A 233 13.65 9.17 14.94
CA PHE A 233 12.68 9.83 15.82
C PHE A 233 13.03 9.58 17.28
N GLU A 234 12.79 10.59 18.11
CA GLU A 234 12.91 10.48 19.55
C GLU A 234 11.77 9.63 20.12
N LYS A 235 12.01 9.02 21.27
CA LYS A 235 10.96 8.28 21.98
C LYS A 235 9.94 9.28 22.54
N PRO A 236 8.63 8.92 22.56
CA PRO A 236 7.63 9.71 23.26
C PRO A 236 8.02 9.90 24.72
N ILE A 237 7.65 11.02 25.29
CA ILE A 237 7.90 11.31 26.70
C ILE A 237 6.98 10.42 27.53
N ASP A 238 7.55 9.63 28.46
CA ASP A 238 6.79 8.94 29.52
C ASP A 238 6.23 9.98 30.50
N LYS A 239 5.24 10.77 30.10
CA LYS A 239 4.44 11.52 31.06
C LYS A 239 3.63 10.48 31.84
N LYS A 240 3.90 10.34 33.13
CA LYS A 240 3.12 9.51 34.04
C LYS A 240 1.67 10.01 34.00
N ILE A 241 0.85 9.34 33.21
CA ILE A 241 -0.61 9.49 33.31
C ILE A 241 -0.96 8.94 34.68
N ASP A 242 -1.68 9.73 35.47
CA ASP A 242 -2.03 9.39 36.86
C ASP A 242 -2.72 8.03 36.91
N ASN A 243 -2.04 7.04 37.51
CA ASN A 243 -2.19 5.59 37.29
C ASN A 243 -3.41 4.98 37.99
N ARG A 244 -4.46 5.72 38.35
CA ARG A 244 -5.52 5.17 39.20
C ARG A 244 -6.60 4.33 38.52
N GLU A 245 -6.66 4.29 37.16
CA GLU A 245 -7.73 3.55 36.45
C GLU A 245 -7.31 2.74 35.20
N LEU A 246 -6.03 2.44 35.02
CA LEU A 246 -5.49 1.84 33.79
C LEU A 246 -5.25 0.32 33.90
N SER A 247 -6.27 -0.48 34.14
CA SER A 247 -6.10 -1.94 34.27
C SER A 247 -5.89 -2.73 32.97
N TYR A 248 -6.17 -2.15 31.80
CA TYR A 248 -5.91 -2.78 30.48
C TYR A 248 -4.54 -2.43 29.89
N VAL A 249 -3.93 -1.34 30.33
CA VAL A 249 -2.69 -0.77 29.77
C VAL A 249 -1.43 -1.42 30.36
N ASP A 250 -1.48 -1.99 31.56
CA ASP A 250 -0.28 -2.47 32.26
C ASP A 250 0.38 -3.68 31.59
N LYS A 251 -0.38 -4.55 30.90
CA LYS A 251 0.20 -5.67 30.16
C LYS A 251 0.78 -5.26 28.80
N ALA A 252 0.23 -4.24 28.13
CA ALA A 252 0.71 -3.75 26.86
C ALA A 252 1.94 -2.83 27.00
N LYS A 253 2.06 -2.06 28.11
CA LYS A 253 3.26 -1.26 28.42
C LYS A 253 4.50 -2.11 28.60
N ALA A 254 4.40 -3.29 29.22
CA ALA A 254 5.53 -4.20 29.40
C ALA A 254 6.11 -4.71 28.05
N ILE A 255 5.29 -4.77 27.00
CA ILE A 255 5.71 -5.23 25.67
C ILE A 255 6.30 -4.06 24.83
N SER A 256 5.83 -2.82 25.01
CA SER A 256 6.30 -1.66 24.24
C SER A 256 7.57 -1.01 24.81
N ILE A 257 7.78 -1.08 26.13
CA ILE A 257 8.94 -0.45 26.80
C ILE A 257 10.22 -1.29 26.68
N GLY A 258 10.11 -2.61 26.49
CA GLY A 258 11.26 -3.53 26.49
C GLY A 258 12.05 -3.61 25.18
N SER A 259 11.48 -3.30 24.05
CA SER A 259 12.18 -3.35 22.75
C SER A 259 12.35 -1.94 22.21
N GLY A 260 13.57 -1.46 22.12
CA GLY A 260 13.90 -0.19 21.47
C GLY A 260 13.57 -0.17 19.98
N GLY A 261 12.35 -0.57 19.59
CA GLY A 261 11.93 -0.77 18.20
C GLY A 261 11.24 0.43 17.56
N ILE A 262 10.79 0.21 16.35
CA ILE A 262 9.99 1.16 15.57
C ILE A 262 8.77 1.58 16.38
N LEU A 263 8.53 2.88 16.37
CA LEU A 263 7.41 3.50 17.02
C LEU A 263 6.14 3.25 16.18
N LEU A 264 5.20 2.48 16.70
CA LEU A 264 3.99 2.04 15.99
C LEU A 264 2.71 2.23 16.80
N THR A 265 2.81 2.80 18.00
CA THR A 265 1.65 3.03 18.86
C THR A 265 0.97 4.36 18.50
N THR A 266 -0.23 4.60 19.01
CA THR A 266 -0.87 5.90 18.86
C THR A 266 -0.05 7.02 19.53
N ALA A 267 0.73 6.70 20.58
CA ALA A 267 1.66 7.62 21.23
C ALA A 267 2.76 8.14 20.27
N ASP A 268 3.12 7.35 19.27
CA ASP A 268 4.15 7.66 18.28
C ASP A 268 3.57 8.31 17.01
N ALA A 269 2.27 8.55 17.00
CA ALA A 269 1.55 9.07 15.85
C ALA A 269 2.14 10.37 15.30
N HIS A 270 2.71 11.22 16.16
CA HIS A 270 3.35 12.49 15.81
C HIS A 270 4.54 12.32 14.85
N THR A 271 5.09 11.12 14.72
CA THR A 271 6.17 10.80 13.79
C THR A 271 5.69 10.47 12.37
N LEU A 272 4.37 10.39 12.16
CA LEU A 272 3.72 10.18 10.86
C LEU A 272 3.16 11.53 10.40
N THR A 273 3.94 12.20 9.56
CA THR A 273 3.70 13.57 9.11
C THR A 273 3.19 13.63 7.68
N ASP A 274 2.71 14.80 7.26
CA ASP A 274 2.44 15.16 5.86
C ASP A 274 1.33 14.36 5.14
N GLY A 275 0.99 13.16 5.60
CA GLY A 275 -0.05 12.38 4.93
C GLY A 275 -0.31 11.00 5.54
N PRO A 276 -1.24 10.24 4.93
CA PRO A 276 -1.67 8.95 5.43
C PRO A 276 -0.57 7.90 5.36
N THR A 277 -0.72 6.88 6.21
CA THR A 277 0.18 5.73 6.33
C THR A 277 -0.51 4.46 5.85
N ILE A 278 0.20 3.60 5.12
CA ILE A 278 -0.22 2.22 4.87
C ILE A 278 0.54 1.28 5.80
N TYR A 279 -0.17 0.34 6.42
CA TYR A 279 0.40 -0.75 7.19
C TYR A 279 0.12 -2.07 6.48
N LEU A 280 1.15 -2.72 5.96
CA LEU A 280 1.05 -4.01 5.28
C LEU A 280 1.30 -5.16 6.26
N THR A 281 0.40 -6.14 6.30
CA THR A 281 0.45 -7.32 7.17
C THR A 281 -0.54 -8.37 6.68
N GLU A 282 -0.23 -9.65 6.85
CA GLU A 282 -1.20 -10.72 6.62
C GLU A 282 -2.18 -10.88 7.80
N ASN A 283 -1.78 -10.40 8.99
CA ASN A 283 -2.58 -10.50 10.23
C ASN A 283 -3.32 -9.20 10.55
N ILE A 284 -4.17 -8.72 9.65
CA ILE A 284 -4.89 -7.46 9.73
C ILE A 284 -5.65 -7.33 11.07
N LYS A 285 -6.39 -8.38 11.48
CA LYS A 285 -7.14 -8.39 12.75
C LYS A 285 -6.26 -8.18 13.96
N THR A 286 -5.11 -8.82 14.00
CA THR A 286 -4.15 -8.70 15.11
C THR A 286 -3.60 -7.28 15.21
N ILE A 287 -3.25 -6.66 14.08
CA ILE A 287 -2.77 -5.29 14.06
C ILE A 287 -3.88 -4.30 14.42
N GLY A 288 -5.11 -4.51 13.93
CA GLY A 288 -6.27 -3.71 14.34
C GLY A 288 -6.50 -3.74 15.84
N ASN A 289 -6.52 -4.92 16.44
CA ASN A 289 -6.65 -5.08 17.89
C ASN A 289 -5.51 -4.41 18.66
N PHE A 290 -4.28 -4.49 18.15
CA PHE A 290 -3.13 -3.80 18.71
C PHE A 290 -3.36 -2.28 18.78
N TYR A 291 -3.83 -1.65 17.70
CA TYR A 291 -4.10 -0.22 17.71
C TYR A 291 -5.21 0.17 18.69
N ILE A 292 -6.28 -0.63 18.80
CA ILE A 292 -7.34 -0.39 19.80
C ILE A 292 -6.76 -0.46 21.22
N GLN A 293 -5.94 -1.47 21.51
CA GLN A 293 -5.30 -1.62 22.82
C GLN A 293 -4.34 -0.46 23.15
N GLN A 294 -3.64 0.06 22.13
CA GLN A 294 -2.68 1.17 22.26
C GLN A 294 -3.33 2.55 22.23
N SER A 295 -4.64 2.65 22.00
CA SER A 295 -5.36 3.92 21.91
C SER A 295 -5.46 4.68 23.24
N ASN A 296 -5.13 4.02 24.36
CA ASN A 296 -5.21 4.56 25.71
C ASN A 296 -6.60 5.07 26.10
N ILE A 297 -7.67 4.55 25.48
CA ILE A 297 -9.05 4.85 25.86
C ILE A 297 -9.30 4.20 27.24
N PRO A 298 -9.70 4.97 28.27
CA PRO A 298 -10.02 4.44 29.58
C PRO A 298 -11.15 3.39 29.50
N LYS A 299 -11.09 2.38 30.37
CA LYS A 299 -12.07 1.30 30.39
C LYS A 299 -13.52 1.81 30.46
N ALA A 300 -13.80 2.82 31.28
CA ALA A 300 -15.15 3.38 31.41
C ALA A 300 -15.66 4.00 30.10
N VAL A 301 -14.78 4.70 29.36
CA VAL A 301 -15.13 5.26 28.03
C VAL A 301 -15.29 4.15 27.01
N PHE A 302 -14.44 3.15 27.06
CA PHE A 302 -14.53 1.99 26.16
C PHE A 302 -15.81 1.18 26.39
N ASP A 303 -16.17 0.92 27.65
CA ASP A 303 -17.41 0.24 28.01
C ASP A 303 -18.65 1.03 27.57
N GLU A 304 -18.61 2.37 27.64
CA GLU A 304 -19.69 3.24 27.12
C GLU A 304 -19.81 3.15 25.58
N ILE A 305 -18.67 3.09 24.86
CA ILE A 305 -18.67 2.90 23.40
C ILE A 305 -19.28 1.54 23.07
N LEU A 306 -18.84 0.46 23.73
CA LEU A 306 -19.37 -0.88 23.51
C LEU A 306 -20.87 -0.96 23.83
N ARG A 307 -21.33 -0.31 24.89
CA ARG A 307 -22.77 -0.24 25.21
C ARG A 307 -23.57 0.40 24.07
N LYS A 308 -23.12 1.54 23.54
CA LYS A 308 -23.77 2.20 22.41
C LYS A 308 -23.73 1.36 21.13
N LEU A 309 -22.62 0.65 20.88
CA LEU A 309 -22.53 -0.27 19.74
C LEU A 309 -23.50 -1.43 19.89
N THR A 310 -23.64 -2.01 21.11
CA THR A 310 -24.60 -3.08 21.38
C THR A 310 -26.03 -2.60 21.14
N GLU A 311 -26.39 -1.41 21.63
CA GLU A 311 -27.71 -0.81 21.40
C GLU A 311 -27.97 -0.62 19.88
N ASN A 312 -26.99 -0.13 19.13
CA ASN A 312 -27.10 0.01 17.67
C ASN A 312 -27.24 -1.36 16.98
N ASN A 313 -26.48 -2.36 17.39
CA ASN A 313 -26.55 -3.72 16.82
C ASN A 313 -27.91 -4.37 17.06
N GLU A 314 -28.56 -4.13 18.23
CA GLU A 314 -29.94 -4.58 18.48
C GLU A 314 -30.95 -3.92 17.52
N ILE A 315 -30.76 -2.63 17.22
CA ILE A 315 -31.58 -1.92 16.23
C ILE A 315 -31.35 -2.52 14.85
N LEU A 316 -30.09 -2.73 14.45
CA LEU A 316 -29.74 -3.34 13.15
C LEU A 316 -30.33 -4.75 12.99
N ALA A 317 -30.33 -5.56 14.05
CA ALA A 317 -30.96 -6.88 14.02
C ALA A 317 -32.49 -6.80 13.77
N LYS A 318 -33.17 -5.76 14.29
CA LYS A 318 -34.58 -5.51 14.00
C LYS A 318 -34.77 -5.04 12.55
N VAL A 319 -33.92 -4.16 12.07
CA VAL A 319 -33.91 -3.69 10.68
C VAL A 319 -33.74 -4.86 9.71
N ALA A 320 -32.77 -5.74 9.93
CA ALA A 320 -32.52 -6.90 9.07
C ALA A 320 -33.73 -7.83 8.97
N LYS A 321 -34.47 -8.04 10.08
CA LYS A 321 -35.71 -8.82 10.06
C LYS A 321 -36.82 -8.15 9.23
N LEU A 322 -36.95 -6.85 9.32
CA LEU A 322 -37.91 -6.09 8.52
C LEU A 322 -37.51 -6.04 7.04
N GLU A 323 -36.21 -5.91 6.74
CA GLU A 323 -35.72 -5.95 5.36
C GLU A 323 -35.95 -7.33 4.71
N ALA A 324 -35.78 -8.43 5.45
CA ALA A 324 -36.12 -9.77 4.99
C ALA A 324 -37.65 -9.89 4.71
N THR A 325 -38.50 -9.41 5.63
CA THR A 325 -39.94 -9.40 5.43
C THR A 325 -40.36 -8.55 4.23
N LEU A 326 -39.70 -7.41 4.02
CA LEU A 326 -39.94 -6.53 2.88
C LEU A 326 -39.56 -7.23 1.56
N ALA A 327 -38.41 -7.93 1.54
CA ALA A 327 -37.97 -8.68 0.38
C ALA A 327 -38.94 -9.81 0.01
N ASP A 328 -39.46 -10.54 1.01
CA ASP A 328 -40.45 -11.59 0.80
C ASP A 328 -41.78 -11.02 0.24
N GLU A 329 -42.25 -9.90 0.76
CA GLU A 329 -43.43 -9.21 0.25
C GLU A 329 -43.27 -8.71 -1.19
N LEU A 330 -42.10 -8.12 -1.51
CA LEU A 330 -41.78 -7.68 -2.86
C LEU A 330 -41.64 -8.87 -3.84
N GLY A 331 -41.07 -9.98 -3.39
CA GLY A 331 -40.96 -11.23 -4.15
C GLY A 331 -42.36 -11.81 -4.46
N ASN A 332 -43.28 -11.78 -3.50
CA ASN A 332 -44.66 -12.22 -3.67
C ASN A 332 -45.45 -11.35 -4.65
N ILE A 333 -45.21 -10.04 -4.67
CA ILE A 333 -45.84 -9.08 -5.61
C ILE A 333 -45.28 -9.33 -7.03
N ALA A 334 -43.97 -9.44 -7.18
CA ALA A 334 -43.32 -9.70 -8.49
C ALA A 334 -43.76 -11.03 -9.13
N SER A 335 -44.15 -12.03 -8.33
CA SER A 335 -44.67 -13.30 -8.82
C SER A 335 -46.15 -13.24 -9.29
N LYS A 336 -46.91 -12.28 -8.78
CA LYS A 336 -48.35 -12.13 -9.10
C LYS A 336 -48.64 -11.20 -10.28
N ASP A 337 -47.78 -10.20 -10.53
CA ASP A 337 -48.02 -9.19 -11.58
C ASP A 337 -46.90 -9.17 -12.63
N LYS A 338 -47.05 -9.94 -13.70
CA LYS A 338 -46.18 -9.94 -14.89
C LYS A 338 -46.30 -8.70 -15.80
N LYS A 339 -47.04 -7.66 -15.42
CA LYS A 339 -47.46 -6.57 -16.36
C LYS A 339 -47.49 -5.15 -15.80
N MET A 340 -46.60 -4.72 -14.91
CA MET A 340 -46.50 -3.28 -14.61
C MET A 340 -45.07 -2.79 -14.52
N SER A 341 -44.79 -1.72 -15.24
CA SER A 341 -43.53 -1.04 -15.32
C SER A 341 -43.31 -0.10 -14.14
N GLY A 342 -42.12 -0.16 -13.49
CA GLY A 342 -41.43 0.91 -12.77
C GLY A 342 -42.21 1.75 -11.75
N ASP A 343 -41.68 1.86 -10.58
CA ASP A 343 -41.90 2.88 -9.51
C ASP A 343 -43.20 2.96 -8.72
N GLU A 344 -44.31 2.31 -9.12
CA GLU A 344 -45.59 2.40 -8.37
C GLU A 344 -46.04 1.13 -7.63
N LEU A 345 -45.21 0.11 -7.56
CA LEU A 345 -45.51 -1.21 -6.99
C LEU A 345 -45.13 -1.37 -5.52
N THR A 346 -45.46 -0.42 -4.67
CA THR A 346 -45.35 -0.66 -3.23
C THR A 346 -46.75 -0.88 -2.62
N SER A 347 -46.97 -2.10 -2.14
CA SER A 347 -48.16 -2.37 -1.35
C SER A 347 -48.21 -1.45 -0.12
N PRO A 348 -49.42 -1.12 0.42
CA PRO A 348 -49.50 -0.35 1.67
C PRO A 348 -48.69 -0.98 2.82
N LEU A 349 -48.55 -2.31 2.82
CA LEU A 349 -47.74 -3.06 3.79
C LEU A 349 -46.27 -2.81 3.58
N ALA A 350 -45.75 -2.88 2.34
CA ALA A 350 -44.38 -2.61 2.02
C ALA A 350 -43.96 -1.17 2.42
N ARG A 351 -44.80 -0.18 2.15
CA ARG A 351 -44.58 1.23 2.57
C ARG A 351 -44.51 1.36 4.10
N LYS A 352 -45.37 0.65 4.82
CA LYS A 352 -45.35 0.66 6.29
C LYS A 352 -44.09 0.05 6.84
N ILE A 353 -43.63 -1.06 6.27
CA ILE A 353 -42.38 -1.72 6.67
C ILE A 353 -41.18 -0.80 6.35
N ASP A 354 -41.12 -0.18 5.19
CA ASP A 354 -40.04 0.75 4.80
C ASP A 354 -40.00 1.97 5.74
N MET A 355 -41.16 2.50 6.14
CA MET A 355 -41.21 3.57 7.12
C MET A 355 -40.69 3.11 8.50
N GLN A 356 -41.04 1.91 8.94
CA GLN A 356 -40.53 1.35 10.19
C GLN A 356 -39.01 1.13 10.14
N ILE A 357 -38.47 0.68 9.01
CA ILE A 357 -37.00 0.57 8.78
C ILE A 357 -36.35 1.95 8.90
N SER A 358 -36.93 2.96 8.26
CA SER A 358 -36.44 4.33 8.31
C SER A 358 -36.42 4.90 9.73
N ASP A 359 -37.53 4.69 10.47
CA ASP A 359 -37.66 5.14 11.88
C ASP A 359 -36.63 4.43 12.80
N LEU A 360 -36.37 3.14 12.58
CA LEU A 360 -35.37 2.41 13.34
C LEU A 360 -33.94 2.89 12.99
N LYS A 361 -33.65 3.08 11.72
CA LYS A 361 -32.33 3.61 11.28
C LYS A 361 -32.08 5.03 11.83
N ALA A 362 -33.11 5.83 11.97
CA ALA A 362 -33.03 7.16 12.59
C ALA A 362 -32.67 7.12 14.09
N GLN A 363 -32.95 6.00 14.79
CA GLN A 363 -32.60 5.81 16.20
C GLN A 363 -31.14 5.38 16.42
N ILE A 364 -30.41 5.00 15.36
CA ILE A 364 -29.01 4.62 15.45
C ILE A 364 -28.19 5.82 15.93
N LYS A 365 -27.48 5.63 17.02
CA LYS A 365 -26.68 6.67 17.66
C LYS A 365 -25.35 6.82 16.93
N GLY A 366 -25.05 8.04 16.50
CA GLY A 366 -23.70 8.39 16.05
C GLY A 366 -22.72 8.28 17.22
N LEU A 367 -21.49 7.85 16.91
CA LEU A 367 -20.39 7.75 17.87
C LEU A 367 -19.26 8.68 17.43
N SER A 368 -18.65 9.35 18.40
CA SER A 368 -17.42 10.11 18.22
C SER A 368 -16.49 9.85 19.40
N LEU A 369 -15.20 9.93 19.17
CA LEU A 369 -14.21 9.89 20.23
C LEU A 369 -13.85 11.31 20.67
N ASP A 370 -13.49 11.44 21.97
CA ASP A 370 -12.88 12.67 22.43
C ASP A 370 -11.55 12.90 21.69
N PRO A 371 -11.26 14.14 21.27
CA PRO A 371 -10.02 14.49 20.57
C PRO A 371 -8.74 14.06 21.28
N VAL A 372 -8.77 13.82 22.58
CA VAL A 372 -7.64 13.31 23.36
C VAL A 372 -7.21 11.91 22.95
N TYR A 373 -8.12 11.08 22.39
CA TYR A 373 -7.86 9.71 21.93
C TYR A 373 -7.60 9.62 20.43
N ILE A 374 -7.91 10.67 19.67
CA ILE A 374 -7.72 10.67 18.22
C ILE A 374 -6.25 11.00 17.90
N PRO A 375 -5.52 10.12 17.20
CA PRO A 375 -4.10 10.35 16.88
C PRO A 375 -3.85 11.73 16.26
N ASN A 376 -2.77 12.37 16.72
CA ASN A 376 -2.28 13.67 16.25
C ASN A 376 -3.18 14.89 16.47
N MET A 377 -4.37 14.74 17.03
CA MET A 377 -5.08 15.91 17.53
C MET A 377 -4.23 16.64 18.58
N VAL A 378 -4.37 17.96 18.70
CA VAL A 378 -3.58 18.79 19.64
C VAL A 378 -3.66 18.25 21.07
N GLN A 379 -4.87 17.86 21.51
CA GLN A 379 -5.11 17.28 22.83
C GLN A 379 -4.37 15.95 23.01
N HIS A 380 -4.34 15.11 21.98
CA HIS A 380 -3.60 13.85 21.97
C HIS A 380 -2.10 14.10 22.00
N GLN A 381 -1.57 15.00 21.15
CA GLN A 381 -0.14 15.31 21.13
C GLN A 381 0.37 15.83 22.47
N ASN A 382 -0.41 16.66 23.18
CA ASN A 382 -0.03 17.20 24.49
C ASN A 382 0.27 16.13 25.56
N ILE A 383 -0.20 14.89 25.36
CA ILE A 383 0.09 13.76 26.25
C ILE A 383 1.48 13.18 25.97
N TRP A 384 1.91 13.16 24.69
CA TRP A 384 3.02 12.33 24.24
C TRP A 384 4.27 13.13 23.84
N VAL A 385 4.15 14.40 23.50
CA VAL A 385 5.27 15.22 23.05
C VAL A 385 5.44 16.49 23.90
N SER A 386 6.66 17.02 23.94
CA SER A 386 6.96 18.29 24.62
C SER A 386 6.51 19.49 23.81
N GLU A 387 6.65 19.40 22.49
CA GLU A 387 6.29 20.44 21.53
C GLU A 387 5.37 19.84 20.46
N ILE A 388 4.34 20.61 20.10
CA ILE A 388 3.38 20.20 19.07
C ILE A 388 4.05 20.10 17.70
N VAL A 389 3.96 18.95 17.07
CA VAL A 389 4.41 18.71 15.70
C VAL A 389 3.29 19.13 14.75
N LYS A 390 3.47 20.26 14.08
CA LYS A 390 2.44 20.88 13.23
C LYS A 390 2.13 20.05 11.99
N GLU A 391 3.13 19.37 11.45
CA GLU A 391 3.05 18.55 10.26
C GLU A 391 2.49 17.15 10.54
N ALA A 392 2.26 16.79 11.82
CA ALA A 392 1.68 15.51 12.20
C ALA A 392 0.30 15.32 11.56
N PHE A 393 0.12 14.21 10.87
CA PHE A 393 -1.08 13.96 10.08
C PHE A 393 -2.28 13.62 10.96
N VAL A 394 -3.31 14.44 10.90
CA VAL A 394 -4.55 14.31 11.70
C VAL A 394 -5.64 13.65 10.86
N PRO A 395 -6.26 12.54 11.31
CA PRO A 395 -7.43 11.97 10.64
C PRO A 395 -8.64 12.89 10.72
N SER A 396 -9.54 12.79 9.75
CA SER A 396 -10.77 13.57 9.70
C SER A 396 -11.97 12.66 9.48
N ILE A 397 -12.73 12.42 10.56
CA ILE A 397 -13.97 11.61 10.52
C ILE A 397 -15.13 12.56 10.78
N ASP A 398 -15.94 12.82 9.74
CA ASP A 398 -17.16 13.60 9.93
C ASP A 398 -18.27 12.75 10.56
N PRO A 399 -19.23 13.40 11.25
CA PRO A 399 -20.32 12.72 11.93
C PRO A 399 -21.20 11.87 11.00
N ASP A 400 -21.38 12.30 9.75
CA ASP A 400 -22.21 11.58 8.79
C ASP A 400 -21.53 10.28 8.33
N THR A 401 -20.22 10.31 8.07
CA THR A 401 -19.45 9.10 7.77
C THR A 401 -19.44 8.15 8.97
N ALA A 402 -19.23 8.65 10.19
CA ALA A 402 -19.30 7.85 11.40
C ALA A 402 -20.68 7.19 11.55
N LYS A 403 -21.78 7.94 11.33
CA LYS A 403 -23.14 7.39 11.37
C LYS A 403 -23.37 6.32 10.31
N ARG A 404 -22.97 6.57 9.06
CA ARG A 404 -23.08 5.59 7.95
C ARG A 404 -22.40 4.26 8.31
N VAL A 405 -21.24 4.29 8.97
CA VAL A 405 -20.53 3.07 9.39
C VAL A 405 -21.24 2.39 10.56
N MET A 406 -21.84 3.15 11.50
CA MET A 406 -22.62 2.59 12.59
C MET A 406 -23.90 1.89 12.10
N GLU A 407 -24.42 2.28 10.94
CA GLU A 407 -25.58 1.66 10.28
C GLU A 407 -25.27 0.35 9.56
N LEU A 408 -23.98 -0.03 9.46
CA LEU A 408 -23.59 -1.29 8.85
C LEU A 408 -23.51 -2.43 9.87
N ASP A 409 -23.88 -3.64 9.43
CA ASP A 409 -23.65 -4.87 10.18
C ASP A 409 -22.18 -5.28 10.01
N LEU A 410 -21.37 -4.89 10.98
CA LEU A 410 -19.91 -5.04 11.00
C LEU A 410 -19.42 -5.47 12.38
N ASP A 411 -18.23 -6.10 12.41
CA ASP A 411 -17.45 -6.29 13.63
C ASP A 411 -17.22 -4.93 14.32
N ASP A 412 -17.55 -4.85 15.61
CA ASP A 412 -17.38 -3.63 16.42
C ASP A 412 -15.95 -3.11 16.41
N ARG A 413 -14.95 -3.99 16.23
CA ARG A 413 -13.53 -3.65 16.07
C ARG A 413 -13.34 -2.69 14.89
N LEU A 414 -13.96 -2.95 13.73
CA LEU A 414 -13.83 -2.09 12.56
C LEU A 414 -14.47 -0.72 12.79
N LYS A 415 -15.59 -0.67 13.51
CA LYS A 415 -16.25 0.58 13.90
C LYS A 415 -15.35 1.42 14.82
N ILE A 416 -14.72 0.79 15.81
CA ILE A 416 -13.81 1.48 16.75
C ILE A 416 -12.54 1.95 16.03
N LEU A 417 -11.93 1.12 15.16
CA LEU A 417 -10.77 1.51 14.37
C LEU A 417 -11.06 2.75 13.52
N LEU A 418 -12.22 2.79 12.88
CA LEU A 418 -12.59 3.95 12.07
C LEU A 418 -12.69 5.22 12.91
N LEU A 419 -13.26 5.15 14.12
CA LEU A 419 -13.31 6.29 15.03
C LEU A 419 -11.91 6.81 15.42
N LEU A 420 -10.90 5.94 15.43
CA LEU A 420 -9.49 6.29 15.62
C LEU A 420 -8.83 6.84 14.34
N GLY A 421 -9.55 6.90 13.23
CA GLY A 421 -8.98 7.28 11.93
C GLY A 421 -8.23 6.15 11.23
N ILE A 422 -8.50 4.90 11.58
CA ILE A 422 -7.82 3.72 11.03
C ILE A 422 -8.79 2.94 10.16
N GLY A 423 -8.48 2.82 8.87
CA GLY A 423 -9.19 1.96 7.93
C GLY A 423 -8.60 0.57 7.86
N SER A 424 -9.42 -0.43 7.54
CA SER A 424 -8.98 -1.81 7.37
C SER A 424 -9.54 -2.37 6.07
N PHE A 425 -8.66 -3.00 5.27
CA PHE A 425 -9.05 -3.73 4.07
C PHE A 425 -8.90 -5.24 4.33
N GLU A 426 -9.91 -5.84 4.93
CA GLU A 426 -9.99 -7.29 5.12
C GLU A 426 -10.72 -7.93 3.92
N VAL A 427 -10.17 -9.04 3.42
CA VAL A 427 -10.79 -9.80 2.32
C VAL A 427 -12.12 -10.38 2.80
N GLN A 428 -13.19 -10.18 2.03
CA GLN A 428 -14.56 -10.71 2.23
C GLN A 428 -15.48 -9.95 3.20
N GLU A 429 -15.09 -8.77 3.70
CA GLU A 429 -16.00 -8.02 4.54
C GLU A 429 -16.94 -7.10 3.75
N ASN A 430 -17.89 -6.50 4.42
CA ASN A 430 -18.99 -5.73 3.87
C ASN A 430 -18.54 -4.73 2.78
N ILE A 431 -19.07 -4.89 1.55
CA ILE A 431 -18.74 -4.06 0.39
C ILE A 431 -18.98 -2.57 0.70
N ALA A 432 -20.05 -2.23 1.43
CA ALA A 432 -20.37 -0.85 1.76
C ALA A 432 -19.31 -0.23 2.68
N TYR A 433 -18.77 -0.99 3.64
CA TYR A 433 -17.65 -0.55 4.47
C TYR A 433 -16.40 -0.31 3.61
N THR A 434 -16.08 -1.26 2.73
CA THR A 434 -14.91 -1.13 1.83
C THR A 434 -15.00 0.12 0.96
N GLU A 435 -16.19 0.45 0.43
CA GLU A 435 -16.39 1.66 -0.36
C GLU A 435 -16.23 2.94 0.46
N ILE A 436 -16.72 2.96 1.72
CA ILE A 436 -16.51 4.09 2.63
C ILE A 436 -15.01 4.27 2.93
N VAL A 437 -14.30 3.19 3.25
CA VAL A 437 -12.85 3.27 3.53
C VAL A 437 -12.06 3.72 2.29
N LYS A 438 -12.42 3.25 1.09
CA LYS A 438 -11.83 3.72 -0.18
C LYS A 438 -12.07 5.20 -0.42
N GLU A 439 -13.30 5.68 -0.20
CA GLU A 439 -13.64 7.09 -0.31
C GLU A 439 -12.79 7.95 0.64
N MET A 440 -12.71 7.54 1.92
CA MET A 440 -11.90 8.23 2.92
C MET A 440 -10.39 8.18 2.62
N ALA A 441 -9.89 7.06 2.09
CA ALA A 441 -8.51 6.90 1.67
C ALA A 441 -8.18 7.85 0.50
N TYR A 442 -9.07 7.93 -0.49
CA TYR A 442 -8.91 8.84 -1.63
C TYR A 442 -8.90 10.31 -1.19
N GLN A 443 -9.75 10.66 -0.23
CA GLN A 443 -9.84 12.00 0.35
C GLN A 443 -8.73 12.29 1.38
N LYS A 444 -7.82 11.34 1.64
CA LYS A 444 -6.74 11.44 2.64
C LYS A 444 -7.27 11.75 4.06
N ARG A 445 -8.34 11.09 4.46
CA ARG A 445 -9.00 11.33 5.76
C ARG A 445 -8.63 10.31 6.84
N LEU A 446 -7.99 9.21 6.45
CA LEU A 446 -7.54 8.15 7.35
C LEU A 446 -6.09 8.35 7.76
N PHE A 447 -5.81 8.15 9.05
CA PHE A 447 -4.47 8.20 9.63
C PHE A 447 -3.61 7.01 9.17
N ILE A 448 -4.15 5.79 9.32
CA ILE A 448 -3.53 4.54 8.88
C ILE A 448 -4.56 3.71 8.10
N ILE A 449 -4.08 3.01 7.10
CA ILE A 449 -4.81 1.95 6.40
C ILE A 449 -4.07 0.64 6.61
N ILE A 450 -4.73 -0.33 7.24
CA ILE A 450 -4.19 -1.69 7.44
C ILE A 450 -4.69 -2.56 6.29
N ALA A 451 -3.77 -3.21 5.58
CA ALA A 451 -4.08 -4.03 4.42
C ALA A 451 -3.14 -5.24 4.29
N SER A 452 -3.57 -6.27 3.55
CA SER A 452 -2.69 -7.38 3.17
C SER A 452 -1.64 -6.96 2.15
N SER A 453 -0.60 -7.77 1.98
CA SER A 453 0.43 -7.52 0.97
C SER A 453 -0.12 -7.52 -0.46
N ASP A 454 -1.23 -8.20 -0.73
CA ASP A 454 -1.88 -8.21 -2.05
C ASP A 454 -2.56 -6.88 -2.41
N TYR A 455 -2.84 -6.04 -1.40
CA TYR A 455 -3.38 -4.70 -1.61
C TYR A 455 -2.39 -3.73 -2.28
N ILE A 456 -1.13 -4.14 -2.41
CA ILE A 456 -0.10 -3.40 -3.14
C ILE A 456 -0.53 -3.20 -4.61
N TYR A 457 -1.25 -4.15 -5.19
CA TYR A 457 -1.64 -4.10 -6.59
C TYR A 457 -2.92 -3.29 -6.80
N GLY A 458 -2.99 -2.55 -7.90
CA GLY A 458 -4.22 -1.91 -8.38
C GLY A 458 -4.71 -0.66 -7.62
N THR A 459 -4.04 -0.22 -6.55
CA THR A 459 -4.44 0.97 -5.80
C THR A 459 -3.62 2.20 -6.18
N ASN A 460 -4.25 3.36 -6.25
CA ASN A 460 -3.60 4.63 -6.60
C ASN A 460 -3.68 5.66 -5.46
N TYR A 461 -3.71 5.21 -4.22
CA TYR A 461 -3.68 6.11 -3.06
C TYR A 461 -2.27 6.67 -2.86
N GLN A 462 -2.21 7.87 -2.29
CA GLN A 462 -0.95 8.55 -2.01
C GLN A 462 -0.64 8.41 -0.51
N PHE A 463 0.42 7.66 -0.21
CA PHE A 463 0.92 7.50 1.15
C PHE A 463 2.21 8.28 1.35
N CYS A 464 2.39 8.84 2.54
CA CYS A 464 3.65 9.43 2.97
C CYS A 464 4.49 8.41 3.74
N HIS A 465 3.85 7.48 4.41
CA HIS A 465 4.54 6.48 5.21
C HIS A 465 4.01 5.08 4.92
N GLU A 466 4.89 4.10 5.06
CA GLU A 466 4.58 2.69 4.96
C GLU A 466 5.20 1.95 6.15
N ILE A 467 4.46 0.98 6.66
CA ILE A 467 4.93 0.07 7.71
C ILE A 467 4.81 -1.35 7.18
N ILE A 468 5.94 -2.06 7.13
CA ILE A 468 6.01 -3.45 6.70
C ILE A 468 5.97 -4.35 7.96
N GLY A 469 4.94 -5.18 8.08
CA GLY A 469 4.74 -6.12 9.17
C GLY A 469 5.85 -7.18 9.26
N LYS A 470 6.12 -7.66 10.47
CA LYS A 470 7.12 -8.72 10.69
C LYS A 470 6.71 -10.08 10.11
N ASP A 471 5.44 -10.28 9.87
CA ASP A 471 4.86 -11.48 9.25
C ASP A 471 5.09 -11.55 7.72
N LEU A 472 5.64 -10.48 7.14
CA LEU A 472 6.00 -10.38 5.72
C LEU A 472 7.48 -10.69 5.45
N VAL A 473 8.18 -11.33 6.37
CA VAL A 473 9.63 -11.63 6.24
C VAL A 473 9.99 -12.43 4.98
N ASN A 474 9.06 -13.23 4.47
CA ASN A 474 9.23 -14.03 3.25
C ASN A 474 8.80 -13.30 1.96
N MET A 475 8.48 -12.01 2.05
CA MET A 475 8.11 -11.21 0.88
C MET A 475 9.29 -11.11 -0.09
N SER A 476 9.04 -11.34 -1.38
CA SER A 476 10.09 -11.25 -2.41
C SER A 476 10.64 -9.83 -2.50
N GLN A 477 11.86 -9.70 -3.02
CA GLN A 477 12.48 -8.38 -3.25
C GLN A 477 11.62 -7.53 -4.18
N GLN A 478 11.08 -8.12 -5.24
CA GLN A 478 10.24 -7.46 -6.22
C GLN A 478 8.94 -6.97 -5.57
N LYS A 479 8.28 -7.81 -4.78
CA LYS A 479 7.07 -7.43 -4.04
C LYS A 479 7.35 -6.31 -3.02
N THR A 480 8.53 -6.34 -2.39
CA THR A 480 8.98 -5.26 -1.48
C THR A 480 9.16 -3.94 -2.24
N ILE A 481 9.79 -3.95 -3.42
CA ILE A 481 9.95 -2.75 -4.27
C ILE A 481 8.59 -2.20 -4.71
N GLN A 482 7.66 -3.05 -5.08
CA GLN A 482 6.30 -2.65 -5.45
C GLN A 482 5.53 -2.05 -4.27
N ALA A 483 5.67 -2.63 -3.06
CA ALA A 483 5.13 -2.09 -1.82
C ALA A 483 5.65 -0.68 -1.58
N LEU A 484 6.96 -0.53 -1.50
CA LEU A 484 7.63 0.74 -1.31
C LEU A 484 7.28 1.78 -2.39
N GLY A 485 6.92 1.33 -3.58
CA GLY A 485 6.45 2.17 -4.69
C GLY A 485 5.13 2.90 -4.41
N ARG A 486 4.42 2.58 -3.31
CA ARG A 486 3.19 3.27 -2.89
C ARG A 486 3.46 4.57 -2.15
N VAL A 487 4.66 4.73 -1.60
CA VAL A 487 5.09 5.93 -0.87
C VAL A 487 5.62 6.99 -1.82
N GLY A 488 5.26 8.25 -1.57
CA GLY A 488 5.82 9.40 -2.28
C GLY A 488 5.41 9.50 -3.74
N ARG A 489 4.19 9.10 -4.10
CA ARG A 489 3.67 9.21 -5.49
C ARG A 489 3.32 10.62 -5.93
N ASN A 490 3.15 11.56 -5.00
CA ASN A 490 2.88 12.95 -5.33
C ASN A 490 4.18 13.70 -5.71
N ASN A 491 4.04 14.84 -6.39
CA ASN A 491 5.19 15.69 -6.77
C ASN A 491 5.61 16.70 -5.69
N ILE A 492 4.99 16.64 -4.51
CA ILE A 492 5.28 17.55 -3.39
C ILE A 492 6.46 16.96 -2.61
N GLN A 493 7.37 17.81 -2.16
CA GLN A 493 8.41 17.39 -1.21
C GLN A 493 7.80 17.33 0.18
N GLN A 494 7.77 16.14 0.74
CA GLN A 494 7.25 15.81 2.05
C GLN A 494 8.21 14.85 2.74
N GLU A 495 8.02 14.59 4.01
CA GLU A 495 8.78 13.54 4.68
C GLU A 495 8.16 12.17 4.34
N TYR A 496 8.97 11.30 3.75
CA TYR A 496 8.59 9.95 3.38
C TYR A 496 9.39 8.93 4.17
N THR A 497 8.70 7.93 4.74
CA THR A 497 9.37 6.84 5.46
C THR A 497 8.79 5.48 5.09
N ALA A 498 9.67 4.49 5.02
CA ALA A 498 9.32 3.07 4.98
C ALA A 498 9.90 2.40 6.23
N ARG A 499 9.03 1.90 7.11
CA ARG A 499 9.39 1.36 8.43
C ARG A 499 9.24 -0.14 8.43
N PHE A 500 10.31 -0.84 8.71
CA PHE A 500 10.36 -2.29 8.69
C PHE A 500 10.32 -2.85 10.10
N ARG A 501 9.45 -3.83 10.34
CA ARG A 501 9.38 -4.57 11.60
C ARG A 501 10.37 -5.75 11.63
N ASP A 502 11.01 -6.04 10.51
CA ASP A 502 12.06 -7.04 10.39
C ASP A 502 13.20 -6.52 9.49
N ASP A 503 14.44 -6.68 9.93
CA ASP A 503 15.62 -6.17 9.24
C ASP A 503 16.04 -7.07 8.06
N ASP A 504 15.64 -8.34 8.05
CA ASP A 504 15.96 -9.28 6.97
C ASP A 504 15.32 -8.85 5.64
N ILE A 505 14.13 -8.22 5.70
CA ILE A 505 13.48 -7.67 4.51
C ILE A 505 14.34 -6.55 3.90
N ILE A 506 14.91 -5.66 4.74
CA ILE A 506 15.80 -4.59 4.27
C ILE A 506 17.07 -5.18 3.67
N TYR A 507 17.65 -6.19 4.34
CA TYR A 507 18.84 -6.88 3.86
C TYR A 507 18.59 -7.49 2.47
N ASN A 508 17.47 -8.20 2.31
CA ASN A 508 17.06 -8.79 1.03
C ASN A 508 16.80 -7.76 -0.05
N LEU A 509 16.28 -6.57 0.31
CA LEU A 509 16.05 -5.46 -0.63
C LEU A 509 17.35 -4.95 -1.25
N LEU A 510 18.43 -4.85 -0.46
CA LEU A 510 19.70 -4.25 -0.87
C LEU A 510 20.76 -5.29 -1.29
N LYS A 511 20.44 -6.58 -1.20
CA LYS A 511 21.32 -7.67 -1.62
C LYS A 511 21.00 -8.13 -3.04
N ARG A 512 22.04 -8.35 -3.86
CA ARG A 512 21.88 -8.99 -5.18
C ARG A 512 21.27 -10.37 -5.02
N GLN A 513 20.14 -10.60 -5.65
CA GLN A 513 19.49 -11.92 -5.67
C GLN A 513 20.13 -12.81 -6.73
N THR A 514 20.22 -14.10 -6.43
CA THR A 514 20.77 -15.12 -7.36
C THR A 514 19.70 -15.63 -8.35
N SER A 515 18.44 -15.46 -8.03
CA SER A 515 17.30 -15.87 -8.86
C SER A 515 16.21 -14.81 -8.82
N ASN A 516 15.51 -14.65 -9.92
CA ASN A 516 14.33 -13.79 -10.02
C ASN A 516 13.10 -14.70 -10.21
N ILE A 517 12.30 -14.84 -9.15
CA ILE A 517 11.13 -15.72 -9.15
C ILE A 517 10.06 -15.24 -10.14
N GLU A 518 9.85 -13.92 -10.28
CA GLU A 518 8.91 -13.36 -11.25
C GLU A 518 9.33 -13.73 -12.69
N ALA A 519 10.62 -13.58 -13.02
CA ALA A 519 11.12 -13.97 -14.34
C ALA A 519 10.94 -15.46 -14.62
N THR A 520 11.24 -16.31 -13.63
CA THR A 520 11.09 -17.77 -13.77
C THR A 520 9.63 -18.15 -14.01
N THR A 521 8.71 -17.55 -13.23
CA THR A 521 7.27 -17.81 -13.37
C THR A 521 6.73 -17.26 -14.68
N MET A 522 7.14 -16.05 -15.09
CA MET A 522 6.77 -15.49 -16.39
C MET A 522 7.23 -16.37 -17.55
N CYS A 523 8.48 -16.84 -17.54
CA CYS A 523 8.98 -17.75 -18.57
C CYS A 523 8.26 -19.09 -18.62
N ARG A 524 7.77 -19.58 -17.47
CA ARG A 524 6.96 -20.80 -17.41
C ARG A 524 5.55 -20.58 -17.98
N LEU A 525 4.92 -19.45 -17.68
CA LEU A 525 3.51 -19.21 -18.02
C LEU A 525 3.32 -18.54 -19.39
N LEU A 526 4.31 -17.76 -19.83
CA LEU A 526 4.24 -17.00 -21.08
C LEU A 526 5.05 -17.70 -22.19
N VAL A 527 4.85 -18.99 -22.29
CA VAL A 527 5.30 -19.85 -23.39
C VAL A 527 4.09 -20.69 -23.80
N SER A 528 3.82 -20.80 -25.07
CA SER A 528 2.71 -21.63 -25.60
C SER A 528 3.01 -23.09 -25.38
N ASP A 529 1.97 -23.91 -25.18
CA ASP A 529 2.11 -25.35 -25.27
C ASP A 529 2.55 -25.69 -26.69
N ASP A 530 3.59 -26.52 -26.83
CA ASP A 530 3.96 -27.06 -28.14
C ASP A 530 2.73 -27.80 -28.68
N ASP A 531 2.23 -27.38 -29.85
CA ASP A 531 1.19 -28.10 -30.54
C ASP A 531 1.72 -29.52 -30.81
N GLU A 532 1.29 -30.53 -30.00
CA GLU A 532 1.48 -31.95 -30.28
C GLU A 532 0.70 -32.39 -31.50
#